data_90bd3eb8724a9f4ec1961d6a3ffe2ef8
#
_entry.id   90bd3eb8724a9f4ec1961d6a3ffe2ef8
#
_cell.length_a   1.000
_cell.length_b   1.000
_cell.length_c   1.000
_cell.angle_alpha   90.00
_cell.angle_beta   90.00
_cell.angle_gamma   90.00
#
_symmetry.space_group_name_H-M   'P 1'
#
loop_
_entity.id
_entity.type
_entity.pdbx_description
1 polymer ?
#
loop_
_entity_poly.entity_id
_entity_poly.type
_entity_poly.pdbx_seq_one_letter_code
_entity_poly.pdbx_strand_id
1 'polypeptide(L)'
;GRKFKIYKFRSMYMDAEERKAELMAQNKMSDGRMFKLDFDPRVIGNKILPDGTRKTGIGEFIRKTSLDEFPQFWNVLNGSMSLVGTRPILQDELRQYELHHRARIAIKPGITGMWQVSGRSDITDFEEVVRLDTEYISNWNFGLDIKILFKTVMTVLKREGSV
;
A
#
# COMPACT_ATOMS: atom_id res chain seq x y z
N GLY A 1 -17.47 -3.78 -6.94
CA GLY A 1 -16.28 -3.36 -7.67
C GLY A 1 -15.92 -4.33 -8.78
N ARG A 2 -15.23 -3.85 -9.81
CA ARG A 2 -14.76 -4.68 -10.93
C ARG A 2 -13.33 -5.14 -10.66
N LYS A 3 -13.00 -6.42 -10.85
CA LYS A 3 -11.64 -6.95 -10.73
C LYS A 3 -10.78 -6.48 -11.90
N PHE A 4 -9.54 -6.15 -11.64
CA PHE A 4 -8.53 -5.79 -12.63
C PHE A 4 -7.15 -6.26 -12.18
N LYS A 5 -6.16 -6.27 -13.09
CA LYS A 5 -4.77 -6.61 -12.78
C LYS A 5 -3.99 -5.35 -12.46
N ILE A 6 -3.31 -5.34 -11.31
CA ILE A 6 -2.39 -4.26 -10.92
C ILE A 6 -1.00 -4.60 -11.46
N TYR A 7 -0.37 -3.63 -12.13
CA TYR A 7 0.99 -3.77 -12.61
C TYR A 7 1.98 -3.19 -11.60
N LYS A 8 2.99 -3.99 -11.25
CA LYS A 8 4.08 -3.57 -10.37
C LYS A 8 5.40 -4.17 -10.83
N PHE A 9 6.51 -3.48 -10.60
CA PHE A 9 7.80 -4.16 -10.68
C PHE A 9 7.95 -5.14 -9.51
N ARG A 10 8.59 -6.27 -9.80
CA ARG A 10 8.80 -7.30 -8.79
C ARG A 10 9.89 -6.85 -7.81
N SER A 11 9.50 -6.58 -6.59
CA SER A 11 10.38 -6.25 -5.47
C SER A 11 10.50 -7.37 -4.43
N MET A 12 9.72 -8.46 -4.60
CA MET A 12 9.68 -9.60 -3.67
C MET A 12 10.04 -10.91 -4.38
N TYR A 13 10.50 -11.89 -3.61
CA TYR A 13 10.76 -13.25 -4.10
C TYR A 13 9.47 -13.93 -4.59
N MET A 14 9.61 -14.98 -5.42
CA MET A 14 8.46 -15.67 -6.03
C MET A 14 7.59 -16.39 -5.01
N ASP A 15 8.22 -16.89 -3.94
CA ASP A 15 7.63 -17.62 -2.83
C ASP A 15 7.11 -16.71 -1.71
N ALA A 16 7.07 -15.38 -1.95
CA ALA A 16 6.75 -14.39 -0.93
C ALA A 16 5.37 -14.60 -0.29
N GLU A 17 4.38 -15.05 -1.07
CA GLU A 17 3.02 -15.27 -0.54
C GLU A 17 2.95 -16.54 0.32
N GLU A 18 3.68 -17.59 -0.04
CA GLU A 18 3.78 -18.82 0.75
C GLU A 18 4.43 -18.53 2.11
N ARG A 19 5.50 -17.74 2.11
CA ARG A 19 6.22 -17.32 3.34
C ARG A 19 5.45 -16.34 4.22
N LYS A 20 4.38 -15.72 3.71
CA LYS A 20 3.56 -14.78 4.46
C LYS A 20 2.93 -15.42 5.70
N ALA A 21 2.47 -16.66 5.59
CA ALA A 21 1.83 -17.39 6.69
C ALA A 21 2.75 -17.51 7.92
N GLU A 22 4.04 -17.79 7.70
CA GLU A 22 5.06 -17.93 8.76
C GLU A 22 5.36 -16.59 9.45
N LEU A 23 5.14 -15.47 8.75
CA LEU A 23 5.44 -14.13 9.23
C LEU A 23 4.23 -13.43 9.86
N MET A 24 3.05 -14.04 9.83
CA MET A 24 1.82 -13.43 10.37
C MET A 24 1.92 -13.02 11.84
N ALA A 25 2.66 -13.77 12.66
CA ALA A 25 2.89 -13.45 14.07
C ALA A 25 3.67 -12.13 14.28
N GLN A 26 4.38 -11.64 13.26
CA GLN A 26 5.15 -10.39 13.28
C GLN A 26 4.41 -9.23 12.60
N ASN A 27 3.14 -9.43 12.20
CA ASN A 27 2.35 -8.41 11.56
C ASN A 27 2.11 -7.22 12.50
N LYS A 28 2.39 -6.02 12.05
CA LYS A 28 2.15 -4.77 12.80
C LYS A 28 0.69 -4.35 12.85
N MET A 29 -0.10 -4.80 11.89
CA MET A 29 -1.53 -4.49 11.85
C MET A 29 -2.26 -5.34 12.89
N SER A 30 -2.94 -4.67 13.81
CA SER A 30 -3.55 -5.30 14.99
C SER A 30 -4.67 -6.29 14.64
N ASP A 31 -5.35 -6.10 13.52
CA ASP A 31 -6.52 -6.88 13.11
C ASP A 31 -6.28 -7.88 11.98
N GLY A 32 -5.05 -7.94 11.45
CA GLY A 32 -4.66 -8.87 10.38
C GLY A 32 -5.25 -8.57 8.99
N ARG A 33 -6.10 -7.55 8.84
CA ARG A 33 -6.75 -7.18 7.56
C ARG A 33 -5.79 -6.61 6.53
N MET A 34 -4.67 -6.08 7.00
CA MET A 34 -3.52 -5.72 6.16
C MET A 34 -2.27 -6.39 6.73
N PHE A 35 -1.27 -6.64 5.89
CA PHE A 35 -0.02 -7.25 6.30
C PHE A 35 1.14 -6.25 6.17
N LYS A 36 1.87 -6.05 7.26
CA LYS A 36 2.95 -5.08 7.34
C LYS A 36 4.03 -5.52 8.34
N LEU A 37 5.29 -5.44 7.93
CA LEU A 37 6.46 -5.77 8.74
C LEU A 37 7.43 -4.58 8.82
N ASP A 38 8.20 -4.48 9.90
CA ASP A 38 9.32 -3.53 10.01
C ASP A 38 10.47 -3.88 9.07
N PHE A 39 10.73 -5.17 8.93
CA PHE A 39 11.71 -5.72 8.02
C PHE A 39 11.11 -6.95 7.37
N ASP A 40 10.97 -6.90 6.05
CA ASP A 40 10.34 -7.99 5.31
C ASP A 40 11.41 -8.83 4.61
N PRO A 41 11.68 -10.07 5.10
CA PRO A 41 12.68 -10.95 4.50
C PRO A 41 12.25 -11.51 3.14
N ARG A 42 11.00 -11.27 2.72
CA ARG A 42 10.48 -11.66 1.40
C ARG A 42 10.89 -10.68 0.30
N VAL A 43 11.37 -9.50 0.68
CA VAL A 43 11.87 -8.48 -0.25
C VAL A 43 13.21 -8.90 -0.83
N ILE A 44 13.37 -8.74 -2.15
CA ILE A 44 14.58 -9.17 -2.87
C ILE A 44 15.81 -8.50 -2.31
N GLY A 45 16.76 -9.33 -1.88
CA GLY A 45 18.05 -8.92 -1.31
C GLY A 45 18.03 -8.58 0.17
N ASN A 46 16.86 -8.56 0.83
CA ASN A 46 16.78 -8.44 2.29
C ASN A 46 17.27 -9.72 2.95
N LYS A 47 18.14 -9.60 3.95
CA LYS A 47 18.72 -10.73 4.68
C LYS A 47 18.90 -10.38 6.15
N ILE A 48 18.70 -11.38 7.01
CA ILE A 48 19.12 -11.33 8.41
C ILE A 48 20.44 -12.13 8.46
N LEU A 49 21.51 -11.46 8.88
CA LEU A 49 22.81 -12.10 9.02
C LEU A 49 22.88 -12.97 10.29
N PRO A 50 23.85 -13.91 10.41
CA PRO A 50 23.98 -14.77 11.57
C PRO A 50 24.16 -14.04 12.92
N ASP A 51 24.66 -12.80 12.88
CA ASP A 51 24.79 -11.91 14.03
C ASP A 51 23.50 -11.14 14.37
N GLY A 52 22.39 -11.40 13.66
CA GLY A 52 21.12 -10.70 13.82
C GLY A 52 21.01 -9.38 13.08
N THR A 53 22.05 -8.92 12.41
CA THR A 53 22.05 -7.67 11.64
C THR A 53 21.12 -7.77 10.43
N ARG A 54 20.29 -6.73 10.22
CA ARG A 54 19.40 -6.62 9.07
C ARG A 54 20.09 -5.92 7.91
N LYS A 55 20.21 -6.59 6.79
CA LYS A 55 20.74 -6.02 5.54
C LYS A 55 19.61 -5.84 4.54
N THR A 56 19.44 -4.61 4.04
CA THR A 56 18.45 -4.29 3.01
C THR A 56 19.01 -4.51 1.61
N GLY A 57 18.16 -4.92 0.68
CA GLY A 57 18.52 -5.18 -0.71
C GLY A 57 17.88 -4.23 -1.71
N ILE A 58 18.05 -4.57 -3.00
CA ILE A 58 17.53 -3.76 -4.11
C ILE A 58 16.00 -3.65 -4.07
N GLY A 59 15.29 -4.71 -3.67
CA GLY A 59 13.84 -4.69 -3.54
C GLY A 59 13.37 -3.64 -2.54
N GLU A 60 14.08 -3.48 -1.43
CA GLU A 60 13.82 -2.45 -0.43
C GLU A 60 14.02 -1.04 -0.99
N PHE A 61 15.09 -0.82 -1.75
CA PHE A 61 15.33 0.45 -2.44
C PHE A 61 14.19 0.81 -3.40
N ILE A 62 13.76 -0.15 -4.23
CA ILE A 62 12.66 0.03 -5.19
C ILE A 62 11.36 0.40 -4.46
N ARG A 63 11.06 -0.27 -3.34
CA ARG A 63 9.88 0.01 -2.51
C ARG A 63 9.97 1.38 -1.82
N LYS A 64 11.12 1.70 -1.23
CA LYS A 64 11.35 3.00 -0.55
C LYS A 64 11.25 4.20 -1.48
N THR A 65 11.56 4.02 -2.73
CA THR A 65 11.42 5.06 -3.76
C THR A 65 10.08 5.00 -4.49
N SER A 66 9.20 4.05 -4.13
CA SER A 66 7.92 3.76 -4.81
C SER A 66 8.06 3.47 -6.31
N LEU A 67 9.25 3.11 -6.77
CA LEU A 67 9.50 2.75 -8.17
C LEU A 67 8.76 1.47 -8.59
N ASP A 68 8.51 0.56 -7.63
CA ASP A 68 7.72 -0.65 -7.88
C ASP A 68 6.29 -0.34 -8.34
N GLU A 69 5.76 0.81 -7.98
CA GLU A 69 4.41 1.24 -8.35
C GLU A 69 4.34 1.98 -9.69
N PHE A 70 5.50 2.31 -10.29
CA PHE A 70 5.55 3.04 -11.57
C PHE A 70 4.71 2.39 -12.70
N PRO A 71 4.68 1.06 -12.87
CA PRO A 71 3.83 0.43 -13.89
C PRO A 71 2.32 0.64 -13.68
N GLN A 72 1.87 1.07 -12.49
CA GLN A 72 0.45 1.39 -12.25
C GLN A 72 -0.02 2.61 -13.05
N PHE A 73 0.88 3.45 -13.55
CA PHE A 73 0.50 4.50 -14.51
C PHE A 73 -0.15 3.92 -15.76
N TRP A 74 0.22 2.69 -16.16
CA TRP A 74 -0.50 1.97 -17.22
C TRP A 74 -1.94 1.63 -16.82
N ASN A 75 -2.17 1.31 -15.54
CA ASN A 75 -3.52 1.12 -15.02
C ASN A 75 -4.35 2.41 -15.05
N VAL A 76 -3.72 3.57 -14.86
CA VAL A 76 -4.40 4.87 -14.99
C VAL A 76 -4.74 5.15 -16.45
N LEU A 77 -3.80 4.97 -17.36
CA LEU A 77 -4.00 5.20 -18.79
C LEU A 77 -5.11 4.32 -19.39
N ASN A 78 -5.19 3.05 -19.00
CA ASN A 78 -6.26 2.16 -19.47
C ASN A 78 -7.57 2.31 -18.68
N GLY A 79 -7.64 3.24 -17.71
CA GLY A 79 -8.84 3.57 -16.97
C GLY A 79 -9.21 2.60 -15.84
N SER A 80 -8.38 1.59 -15.53
CA SER A 80 -8.64 0.67 -14.40
C SER A 80 -8.33 1.27 -13.03
N MET A 81 -7.46 2.30 -12.99
CA MET A 81 -7.12 3.07 -11.79
C MET A 81 -7.26 4.57 -12.04
N SER A 82 -7.24 5.36 -10.97
CA SER A 82 -7.05 6.81 -10.97
C SER A 82 -5.66 7.18 -10.44
N LEU A 83 -5.22 8.41 -10.60
CA LEU A 83 -4.04 8.92 -9.88
C LEU A 83 -4.30 8.98 -8.39
N VAL A 84 -5.43 9.59 -7.99
CA VAL A 84 -5.86 9.71 -6.59
C VAL A 84 -7.12 8.88 -6.37
N GLY A 85 -7.16 8.17 -5.25
CA GLY A 85 -8.29 7.31 -4.86
C GLY A 85 -7.95 6.46 -3.65
N THR A 86 -8.81 5.51 -3.32
CA THR A 86 -8.53 4.52 -2.28
C THR A 86 -7.48 3.51 -2.75
N ARG A 87 -6.69 2.94 -1.84
CA ARG A 87 -5.75 1.87 -2.20
C ARG A 87 -6.50 0.68 -2.82
N PRO A 88 -6.00 0.10 -3.92
CA PRO A 88 -6.55 -1.14 -4.46
C PRO A 88 -6.54 -2.27 -3.42
N ILE A 89 -7.64 -2.99 -3.33
CA ILE A 89 -7.87 -4.02 -2.32
C ILE A 89 -7.59 -5.39 -2.93
N LEU A 90 -6.85 -6.23 -2.22
CA LEU A 90 -6.65 -7.62 -2.60
C LEU A 90 -7.91 -8.45 -2.31
N GLN A 91 -8.12 -9.53 -3.08
CA GLN A 91 -9.33 -10.37 -2.92
C GLN A 91 -9.44 -11.01 -1.53
N ASP A 92 -8.29 -11.37 -0.94
CA ASP A 92 -8.26 -11.98 0.38
C ASP A 92 -8.51 -10.95 1.50
N GLU A 93 -8.05 -9.71 1.33
CA GLU A 93 -8.41 -8.60 2.20
C GLU A 93 -9.93 -8.34 2.14
N LEU A 94 -10.52 -8.34 0.94
CA LEU A 94 -11.94 -8.07 0.75
C LEU A 94 -12.85 -9.10 1.44
N ARG A 95 -12.42 -10.35 1.57
CA ARG A 95 -13.19 -11.40 2.27
C ARG A 95 -13.35 -11.12 3.77
N GLN A 96 -12.43 -10.35 4.34
CA GLN A 96 -12.43 -9.97 5.75
C GLN A 96 -13.16 -8.64 6.02
N TYR A 97 -13.66 -7.98 4.94
CA TYR A 97 -14.30 -6.67 5.05
C TYR A 97 -15.73 -6.79 5.58
N GLU A 98 -16.02 -6.02 6.61
CA GLU A 98 -17.37 -5.74 7.07
C GLU A 98 -18.09 -4.77 6.11
N LEU A 99 -19.38 -4.55 6.34
CA LEU A 99 -20.21 -3.77 5.42
C LEU A 99 -19.71 -2.33 5.26
N HIS A 100 -19.33 -1.68 6.36
CA HIS A 100 -18.86 -0.30 6.32
C HIS A 100 -17.49 -0.14 5.63
N HIS A 101 -16.61 -1.15 5.71
CA HIS A 101 -15.33 -1.15 4.99
C HIS A 101 -15.50 -1.10 3.46
N ARG A 102 -16.65 -1.60 2.97
CA ARG A 102 -16.94 -1.63 1.53
C ARG A 102 -17.16 -0.25 0.93
N ALA A 103 -17.34 0.81 1.73
CA ALA A 103 -17.35 2.17 1.24
C ALA A 103 -16.09 2.50 0.42
N ARG A 104 -14.94 1.91 0.78
CA ARG A 104 -13.66 2.10 0.09
C ARG A 104 -13.65 1.62 -1.37
N ILE A 105 -14.55 0.73 -1.76
CA ILE A 105 -14.70 0.25 -3.16
C ILE A 105 -15.78 0.98 -3.95
N ALA A 106 -16.36 2.03 -3.39
CA ALA A 106 -17.36 2.85 -4.05
C ALA A 106 -16.80 3.71 -5.17
N ILE A 107 -15.49 4.03 -5.09
CA ILE A 107 -14.77 4.81 -6.11
C ILE A 107 -13.68 3.99 -6.79
N LYS A 108 -13.16 4.53 -7.89
CA LYS A 108 -12.01 3.94 -8.59
C LYS A 108 -10.77 4.01 -7.70
N PRO A 109 -9.99 2.91 -7.56
CA PRO A 109 -8.77 2.93 -6.76
C PRO A 109 -7.71 3.85 -7.38
N GLY A 110 -6.88 4.45 -6.52
CA GLY A 110 -5.79 5.34 -6.90
C GLY A 110 -4.40 4.73 -6.73
N ILE A 111 -3.41 5.32 -7.40
CA ILE A 111 -1.99 5.06 -7.10
C ILE A 111 -1.66 5.63 -5.72
N THR A 112 -2.19 6.80 -5.40
CA THR A 112 -2.09 7.43 -4.09
C THR A 112 -3.47 7.80 -3.54
N GLY A 113 -3.55 8.09 -2.25
CA GLY A 113 -4.80 8.42 -1.58
C GLY A 113 -4.60 9.10 -0.23
N MET A 114 -5.70 9.52 0.39
CA MET A 114 -5.69 10.30 1.62
C MET A 114 -4.89 9.62 2.74
N TRP A 115 -5.17 8.36 3.06
CA TRP A 115 -4.47 7.65 4.13
C TRP A 115 -2.98 7.46 3.83
N GLN A 116 -2.61 7.27 2.55
CA GLN A 116 -1.21 7.08 2.14
C GLN A 116 -0.35 8.34 2.37
N VAL A 117 -0.96 9.53 2.35
CA VAL A 117 -0.28 10.81 2.60
C VAL A 117 -0.51 11.36 4.01
N SER A 118 -1.29 10.67 4.85
CA SER A 118 -1.66 11.10 6.21
C SER A 118 -0.98 10.32 7.33
N GLY A 119 0.05 9.52 7.01
CA GLY A 119 0.78 8.76 8.03
C GLY A 119 1.13 7.33 7.62
N ARG A 120 0.74 6.93 6.41
CA ARG A 120 1.12 5.67 5.71
C ARG A 120 1.63 4.53 6.63
N SER A 121 2.90 4.62 7.08
CA SER A 121 3.54 3.57 7.86
C SER A 121 3.19 3.59 9.35
N ASP A 122 2.79 4.72 9.87
CA ASP A 122 2.51 4.88 11.30
C ASP A 122 1.07 4.50 11.63
N ILE A 123 0.19 4.41 10.61
CA ILE A 123 -1.18 3.94 10.79
C ILE A 123 -1.16 2.41 10.88
N THR A 124 -1.43 1.88 12.07
CA THR A 124 -1.51 0.46 12.39
C THR A 124 -2.95 -0.02 12.62
N ASP A 125 -3.89 0.91 12.74
CA ASP A 125 -5.33 0.65 12.87
C ASP A 125 -6.00 0.71 11.50
N PHE A 126 -6.66 -0.38 11.12
CA PHE A 126 -7.38 -0.46 9.85
C PHE A 126 -8.63 0.45 9.82
N GLU A 127 -9.29 0.66 10.95
CA GLU A 127 -10.44 1.57 11.02
C GLU A 127 -10.04 3.02 10.70
N GLU A 128 -8.84 3.42 11.09
CA GLU A 128 -8.32 4.75 10.72
C GLU A 128 -8.05 4.85 9.21
N VAL A 129 -7.59 3.78 8.57
CA VAL A 129 -7.48 3.72 7.11
C VAL A 129 -8.85 3.88 6.46
N VAL A 130 -9.87 3.18 6.97
CA VAL A 130 -11.25 3.26 6.47
C VAL A 130 -11.82 4.67 6.66
N ARG A 131 -11.59 5.27 7.82
CA ARG A 131 -12.03 6.64 8.13
C ARG A 131 -11.45 7.65 7.14
N LEU A 132 -10.15 7.62 6.91
CA LEU A 132 -9.47 8.54 6.00
C LEU A 132 -9.92 8.37 4.55
N ASP A 133 -10.10 7.13 4.10
CA ASP A 133 -10.59 6.85 2.74
C ASP A 133 -12.06 7.29 2.58
N THR A 134 -12.90 7.09 3.60
CA THR A 134 -14.30 7.54 3.59
C THR A 134 -14.41 9.07 3.65
N GLU A 135 -13.56 9.71 4.44
CA GLU A 135 -13.45 11.17 4.49
C GLU A 135 -13.09 11.75 3.11
N TYR A 136 -12.12 11.15 2.44
CA TYR A 136 -11.76 11.52 1.07
C TYR A 136 -12.94 11.39 0.11
N ILE A 137 -13.66 10.26 0.15
CA ILE A 137 -14.81 9.99 -0.72
C ILE A 137 -15.92 11.02 -0.50
N SER A 138 -16.22 11.33 0.76
CA SER A 138 -17.32 12.24 1.14
C SER A 138 -17.02 13.71 0.81
N ASN A 139 -15.75 14.11 0.91
CA ASN A 139 -15.32 15.49 0.73
C ASN A 139 -14.58 15.72 -0.60
N TRP A 140 -14.69 14.78 -1.53
CA TRP A 140 -13.94 14.83 -2.78
C TRP A 140 -14.18 16.13 -3.54
N ASN A 141 -13.11 16.72 -3.97
CA ASN A 141 -13.07 17.81 -4.93
C ASN A 141 -11.70 17.82 -5.63
N PHE A 142 -11.62 18.45 -6.77
CA PHE A 142 -10.38 18.53 -7.57
C PHE A 142 -9.21 19.14 -6.79
N GLY A 143 -9.46 20.16 -5.96
CA GLY A 143 -8.43 20.78 -5.13
C GLY A 143 -7.84 19.80 -4.09
N LEU A 144 -8.66 18.89 -3.55
CA LEU A 144 -8.21 17.83 -2.65
C LEU A 144 -7.28 16.86 -3.37
N ASP A 145 -7.60 16.48 -4.61
CA ASP A 145 -6.72 15.61 -5.42
C ASP A 145 -5.35 16.27 -5.66
N ILE A 146 -5.32 17.54 -6.04
CA ILE A 146 -4.05 18.29 -6.22
C ILE A 146 -3.26 18.35 -4.92
N LYS A 147 -3.91 18.56 -3.78
CA LYS A 147 -3.27 18.57 -2.46
C LYS A 147 -2.66 17.19 -2.13
N ILE A 148 -3.37 16.10 -2.41
CA ILE A 148 -2.88 14.74 -2.19
C ILE A 148 -1.70 14.44 -3.10
N LEU A 149 -1.76 14.79 -4.38
CA LEU A 149 -0.66 14.61 -5.33
C LEU A 149 0.61 15.35 -4.87
N PHE A 150 0.46 16.63 -4.45
CA PHE A 150 1.59 17.38 -3.91
C PHE A 150 2.21 16.72 -2.66
N LYS A 151 1.36 16.32 -1.70
CA LYS A 151 1.82 15.58 -0.52
C LYS A 151 2.52 14.27 -0.89
N THR A 152 2.01 13.54 -1.90
CA THR A 152 2.62 12.30 -2.38
C THR A 152 4.04 12.54 -2.86
N VAL A 153 4.26 13.56 -3.69
CA VAL A 153 5.61 13.93 -4.16
C VAL A 153 6.52 14.23 -2.98
N MET A 154 6.06 15.01 -2.00
CA MET A 154 6.84 15.33 -0.80
C MET A 154 7.17 14.09 0.03
N THR A 155 6.23 13.18 0.23
CA THR A 155 6.43 11.91 0.98
C THR A 155 7.46 11.01 0.27
N VAL A 156 7.37 10.89 -1.06
CA VAL A 156 8.34 10.11 -1.85
C VAL A 156 9.74 10.71 -1.78
N LEU A 157 9.87 12.04 -1.91
CA LEU A 157 11.15 12.72 -1.83
C LEU A 157 11.80 12.59 -0.44
N LYS A 158 11.01 12.69 0.61
CA LYS A 158 11.47 12.49 1.99
C LYS A 158 11.71 11.02 2.36
N ARG A 159 11.28 10.08 1.52
CA ARG A 159 11.29 8.64 1.78
C ARG A 159 10.55 8.24 3.07
N GLU A 160 9.57 9.04 3.47
CA GLU A 160 8.75 8.78 4.66
C GLU A 160 7.74 7.67 4.39
N GLY A 161 7.62 6.75 5.35
CA GLY A 161 6.52 5.77 5.36
C GLY A 161 6.57 4.69 4.29
N SER A 162 7.70 4.43 3.66
CA SER A 162 7.86 3.28 2.77
C SER A 162 8.46 2.09 3.55
N VAL A 163 7.63 1.10 3.76
CA VAL A 163 8.01 -0.23 4.29
C VAL A 163 7.64 -1.27 3.25
#